data_4072a7af0a363fc50a0d52a1e5369af9
#
_entry.id   4072a7af0a363fc50a0d52a1e5369af9
#
_cell.length_a   1.000
_cell.length_b   1.000
_cell.length_c   1.000
_cell.angle_alpha   90.00
_cell.angle_beta   90.00
_cell.angle_gamma   90.00
#
_symmetry.space_group_name_H-M   'P 1'
#
loop_
_entity.id
_entity.type
_entity.pdbx_description
1 polymer ?
#
loop_
_entity_poly.entity_id
_entity_poly.type
_entity_poly.pdbx_seq_one_letter_code
_entity_poly.pdbx_strand_id
1 'polypeptide(L)'
;MSDQAEHHRHPVGESLGQEADALINPEASVEIPPAEQMSLIGRLRQPRTILSIAVPLAIIVIAVVLNRDQLRDVPGDIARANPWLILLAFGIYYLGFPLRGWRWTKLLRGAGYKVKVKDGTEILFLSWLVNCIVPAKLGDLYRAYLLKLNSPVSATRTLGTVFMERILDLIAVAALGVLAGYWHFRDHLNNLPAAAQVSLTVGVVVVVLLIVALVVMRSFGRRVIGLLPLPHRVVEFYDRFEEGVFGSVGARGMPLLGLMTGLIWLTEALRLYLVVRALGFGVDLGFSGALFVALIGSLLTALPLTPGGIGVVEGGMIGVLTGAFGLSGTHAAAIVLVDRAISVFSIVVLGGIAYMISSKPRGGGMEVVELRPAKRVTKIVTDSAGVSV
;
A
#
# COMPACT_ATOMS: atom_id res chain seq x y z
N MET A 1 53.30 31.95 -44.20
CA MET A 1 52.18 32.91 -44.04
C MET A 1 50.94 32.17 -44.48
N SER A 2 50.25 31.51 -43.56
CA SER A 2 48.92 30.98 -43.76
C SER A 2 48.24 30.89 -42.36
N ASP A 3 47.18 31.56 -42.31
CA ASP A 3 46.36 31.94 -41.18
C ASP A 3 45.65 30.71 -40.59
N GLN A 4 45.81 30.45 -39.30
CA GLN A 4 44.98 29.52 -38.53
C GLN A 4 43.87 30.33 -37.85
N ALA A 5 42.66 30.17 -38.37
CA ALA A 5 41.45 30.64 -37.71
C ALA A 5 40.88 29.52 -36.84
N GLU A 6 41.18 29.52 -35.56
CA GLU A 6 40.49 28.73 -34.56
C GLU A 6 39.07 29.22 -34.34
N HIS A 7 38.09 28.41 -34.73
CA HIS A 7 36.68 28.63 -34.40
C HIS A 7 36.44 28.25 -32.92
N HIS A 8 36.46 29.25 -32.06
CA HIS A 8 35.85 29.14 -30.72
C HIS A 8 34.33 28.98 -30.89
N ARG A 9 33.85 27.75 -30.77
CA ARG A 9 32.41 27.50 -30.55
C ARG A 9 32.07 27.87 -29.10
N HIS A 10 31.22 28.86 -28.95
CA HIS A 10 30.71 29.31 -27.67
C HIS A 10 29.89 28.21 -26.98
N PRO A 11 30.04 27.99 -25.64
CA PRO A 11 29.33 26.95 -24.88
C PRO A 11 27.82 27.27 -24.65
N VAL A 12 27.31 28.36 -25.24
CA VAL A 12 25.91 28.80 -25.09
C VAL A 12 24.91 27.88 -25.82
N GLY A 13 25.36 27.17 -26.88
CA GLY A 13 24.49 26.29 -27.66
C GLY A 13 24.14 24.96 -26.96
N GLU A 14 25.06 24.41 -26.13
CA GLU A 14 24.83 23.18 -25.42
C GLU A 14 23.90 23.37 -24.21
N SER A 15 23.96 24.50 -23.53
CA SER A 15 23.06 24.79 -22.39
C SER A 15 21.60 25.01 -22.85
N LEU A 16 21.38 25.62 -24.01
CA LEU A 16 20.05 25.80 -24.58
C LEU A 16 19.45 24.49 -25.10
N GLY A 17 20.28 23.57 -25.59
CA GLY A 17 19.85 22.21 -25.97
C GLY A 17 19.42 21.37 -24.77
N GLN A 18 20.17 21.43 -23.68
CA GLN A 18 19.83 20.75 -22.45
C GLN A 18 18.58 21.31 -21.73
N GLU A 19 18.40 22.65 -21.77
CA GLU A 19 17.18 23.29 -21.28
C GLU A 19 15.97 22.98 -22.17
N ALA A 20 16.15 22.90 -23.49
CA ALA A 20 15.09 22.52 -24.42
C ALA A 20 14.68 21.04 -24.24
N ASP A 21 15.63 20.13 -24.05
CA ASP A 21 15.35 18.73 -23.76
C ASP A 21 14.68 18.54 -22.38
N ALA A 22 15.04 19.33 -21.38
CA ALA A 22 14.35 19.34 -20.07
C ALA A 22 12.92 19.89 -20.18
N LEU A 23 12.66 20.80 -21.10
CA LEU A 23 11.31 21.33 -21.38
C LEU A 23 10.45 20.36 -22.21
N ILE A 24 11.07 19.55 -23.06
CA ILE A 24 10.40 18.57 -23.92
C ILE A 24 10.08 17.28 -23.16
N ASN A 25 10.88 16.94 -22.15
CA ASN A 25 10.67 15.75 -21.34
C ASN A 25 10.61 16.09 -19.83
N PRO A 26 9.52 16.70 -19.35
CA PRO A 26 9.36 17.07 -17.94
C PRO A 26 9.39 15.87 -16.99
N GLU A 27 9.27 14.64 -17.48
CA GLU A 27 9.46 13.41 -16.69
C GLU A 27 10.92 13.14 -16.30
N ALA A 28 11.88 13.69 -17.07
CA ALA A 28 13.31 13.59 -16.74
C ALA A 28 13.68 14.40 -15.49
N SER A 29 12.83 15.35 -15.07
CA SER A 29 13.09 16.27 -13.96
C SER A 29 12.55 15.79 -12.58
N VAL A 30 11.75 14.73 -12.52
CA VAL A 30 11.49 14.04 -11.26
C VAL A 30 12.64 13.05 -11.06
N GLU A 31 13.70 13.49 -10.39
CA GLU A 31 14.80 12.60 -9.97
C GLU A 31 14.23 11.49 -9.10
N ILE A 32 13.85 10.38 -9.75
CA ILE A 32 13.72 9.12 -9.04
C ILE A 32 15.13 8.75 -8.62
N PRO A 33 15.37 8.48 -7.32
CA PRO A 33 16.68 8.12 -6.85
C PRO A 33 17.28 7.03 -7.77
N PRO A 34 18.57 7.10 -8.10
CA PRO A 34 19.23 6.08 -8.93
C PRO A 34 18.89 4.68 -8.42
N ALA A 35 18.84 3.70 -9.31
CA ALA A 35 18.49 2.31 -8.95
C ALA A 35 19.36 1.75 -7.79
N GLU A 36 20.60 2.21 -7.67
CA GLU A 36 21.49 1.89 -6.54
C GLU A 36 20.99 2.43 -5.20
N GLN A 37 20.35 3.61 -5.17
CA GLN A 37 19.76 4.17 -3.94
C GLN A 37 18.45 3.46 -3.56
N MET A 38 17.83 2.76 -4.49
CA MET A 38 16.63 1.94 -4.27
C MET A 38 16.96 0.47 -3.98
N SER A 39 18.24 0.10 -3.91
CA SER A 39 18.61 -1.28 -3.57
C SER A 39 18.11 -1.63 -2.16
N LEU A 40 17.45 -2.77 -2.01
CA LEU A 40 16.94 -3.24 -0.71
C LEU A 40 18.08 -3.40 0.30
N ILE A 41 19.24 -3.92 -0.14
CA ILE A 41 20.43 -4.14 0.71
C ILE A 41 20.98 -2.80 1.23
N GLY A 42 21.08 -1.78 0.36
CA GLY A 42 21.53 -0.45 0.76
C GLY A 42 20.63 0.19 1.82
N ARG A 43 19.30 0.02 1.68
CA ARG A 43 18.31 0.54 2.65
C ARG A 43 18.31 -0.23 3.97
N LEU A 44 18.51 -1.55 3.94
CA LEU A 44 18.60 -2.37 5.15
C LEU A 44 19.80 -2.00 6.03
N ARG A 45 20.89 -1.49 5.44
CA ARG A 45 22.08 -1.04 6.17
C ARG A 45 21.98 0.37 6.78
N GLN A 46 20.92 1.11 6.46
CA GLN A 46 20.73 2.45 7.03
C GLN A 46 20.41 2.36 8.52
N PRO A 47 21.04 3.18 9.39
CA PRO A 47 20.80 3.15 10.84
C PRO A 47 19.32 3.35 11.21
N ARG A 48 18.61 4.17 10.47
CA ARG A 48 17.16 4.40 10.66
C ARG A 48 16.34 3.15 10.38
N THR A 49 16.68 2.38 9.35
CA THR A 49 16.01 1.10 9.02
C THR A 49 16.35 0.04 10.05
N ILE A 50 17.62 -0.04 10.49
CA ILE A 50 18.03 -0.96 11.56
C ILE A 50 17.25 -0.64 12.85
N LEU A 51 17.16 0.62 13.23
CA LEU A 51 16.44 1.05 14.44
C LEU A 51 14.94 0.74 14.33
N SER A 52 14.32 0.98 13.16
CA SER A 52 12.89 0.70 12.92
C SER A 52 12.55 -0.79 12.95
N ILE A 53 13.53 -1.67 12.77
CA ILE A 53 13.37 -3.12 12.90
C ILE A 53 13.73 -3.55 14.33
N ALA A 54 14.84 -3.02 14.87
CA ALA A 54 15.37 -3.42 16.17
C ALA A 54 14.42 -3.04 17.33
N VAL A 55 13.81 -1.85 17.28
CA VAL A 55 12.90 -1.39 18.36
C VAL A 55 11.65 -2.28 18.46
N PRO A 56 10.88 -2.54 17.38
CA PRO A 56 9.75 -3.47 17.47
C PRO A 56 10.17 -4.88 17.86
N LEU A 57 11.31 -5.37 17.35
CA LEU A 57 11.82 -6.69 17.71
C LEU A 57 12.19 -6.74 19.20
N ALA A 58 12.82 -5.70 19.74
CA ALA A 58 13.11 -5.61 21.17
C ALA A 58 11.83 -5.59 22.01
N ILE A 59 10.79 -4.84 21.58
CA ILE A 59 9.49 -4.82 22.25
C ILE A 59 8.87 -6.21 22.25
N ILE A 60 8.91 -6.94 21.13
CA ILE A 60 8.39 -8.30 21.04
C ILE A 60 9.19 -9.24 21.98
N VAL A 61 10.52 -9.16 21.94
CA VAL A 61 11.37 -9.99 22.84
C VAL A 61 11.06 -9.69 24.30
N ILE A 62 10.95 -8.42 24.68
CA ILE A 62 10.58 -8.02 26.05
C ILE A 62 9.17 -8.56 26.39
N ALA A 63 8.19 -8.41 25.50
CA ALA A 63 6.84 -8.92 25.72
C ALA A 63 6.83 -10.44 25.89
N VAL A 64 7.58 -11.19 25.08
CA VAL A 64 7.73 -12.64 25.18
C VAL A 64 8.40 -13.03 26.51
N VAL A 65 9.47 -12.33 26.90
CA VAL A 65 10.17 -12.63 28.16
C VAL A 65 9.29 -12.34 29.38
N LEU A 66 8.57 -11.22 29.37
CA LEU A 66 7.67 -10.83 30.47
C LEU A 66 6.44 -11.75 30.59
N ASN A 67 6.00 -12.34 29.49
CA ASN A 67 4.82 -13.22 29.44
C ASN A 67 5.19 -14.69 29.16
N ARG A 68 6.45 -15.06 29.37
CA ARG A 68 6.98 -16.40 29.03
C ARG A 68 6.12 -17.55 29.57
N ASP A 69 5.59 -17.39 30.81
CA ASP A 69 4.79 -18.41 31.45
C ASP A 69 3.43 -18.59 30.76
N GLN A 70 2.82 -17.50 30.28
CA GLN A 70 1.59 -17.52 29.49
C GLN A 70 1.81 -18.03 28.06
N LEU A 71 3.00 -17.78 27.48
CA LEU A 71 3.33 -18.17 26.11
C LEU A 71 3.94 -19.56 26.00
N ARG A 72 4.20 -20.24 27.14
CA ARG A 72 4.84 -21.56 27.19
C ARG A 72 4.06 -22.61 26.41
N ASP A 73 2.75 -22.54 26.42
CA ASP A 73 1.86 -23.52 25.79
C ASP A 73 1.59 -23.22 24.30
N VAL A 74 1.89 -22.03 23.83
CA VAL A 74 1.66 -21.60 22.44
C VAL A 74 2.28 -22.54 21.39
N PRO A 75 3.53 -23.02 21.51
CA PRO A 75 4.10 -23.97 20.56
C PRO A 75 3.33 -25.31 20.54
N GLY A 76 2.86 -25.78 21.71
CA GLY A 76 2.05 -26.97 21.82
C GLY A 76 0.69 -26.82 21.15
N ASP A 77 0.04 -25.67 21.31
CA ASP A 77 -1.23 -25.35 20.68
C ASP A 77 -1.10 -25.29 19.16
N ILE A 78 -0.04 -24.65 18.66
CA ILE A 78 0.25 -24.57 17.22
C ILE A 78 0.53 -25.96 16.65
N ALA A 79 1.26 -26.81 17.37
CA ALA A 79 1.58 -28.19 16.94
C ALA A 79 0.34 -29.08 16.81
N ARG A 80 -0.72 -28.78 17.57
CA ARG A 80 -2.01 -29.49 17.53
C ARG A 80 -2.99 -28.95 16.50
N ALA A 81 -2.67 -27.83 15.87
CA ALA A 81 -3.54 -27.20 14.89
C ALA A 81 -3.80 -28.10 13.68
N ASN A 82 -5.00 -28.01 13.10
CA ASN A 82 -5.34 -28.76 11.90
C ASN A 82 -4.54 -28.24 10.69
N PRO A 83 -3.58 -29.04 10.14
CA PRO A 83 -2.69 -28.57 9.09
C PRO A 83 -3.43 -28.28 7.77
N TRP A 84 -4.54 -28.96 7.50
CA TRP A 84 -5.33 -28.77 6.28
C TRP A 84 -6.02 -27.40 6.26
N LEU A 85 -6.53 -26.95 7.43
CA LEU A 85 -7.13 -25.63 7.55
C LEU A 85 -6.07 -24.52 7.46
N ILE A 86 -4.87 -24.76 7.99
CA ILE A 86 -3.73 -23.82 7.83
C ILE A 86 -3.31 -23.75 6.35
N LEU A 87 -3.20 -24.89 5.67
CA LEU A 87 -2.87 -24.92 4.24
C LEU A 87 -3.96 -24.22 3.39
N LEU A 88 -5.23 -24.42 3.72
CA LEU A 88 -6.34 -23.72 3.07
C LEU A 88 -6.28 -22.21 3.32
N ALA A 89 -6.02 -21.78 4.56
CA ALA A 89 -5.83 -20.37 4.90
C ALA A 89 -4.69 -19.74 4.09
N PHE A 90 -3.57 -20.45 3.97
CA PHE A 90 -2.43 -20.06 3.15
C PHE A 90 -2.82 -19.93 1.66
N GLY A 91 -3.50 -20.92 1.10
CA GLY A 91 -3.96 -20.91 -0.29
C GLY A 91 -4.90 -19.74 -0.60
N ILE A 92 -5.86 -19.48 0.28
CA ILE A 92 -6.81 -18.35 0.17
C ILE A 92 -6.07 -17.01 0.22
N TYR A 93 -5.10 -16.87 1.10
CA TYR A 93 -4.28 -15.67 1.18
C TYR A 93 -3.56 -15.38 -0.15
N TYR A 94 -2.90 -16.39 -0.73
CA TYR A 94 -2.18 -16.24 -1.98
C TYR A 94 -3.11 -16.06 -3.20
N LEU A 95 -4.31 -16.62 -3.17
CA LEU A 95 -5.35 -16.38 -4.18
C LEU A 95 -5.78 -14.89 -4.19
N GLY A 96 -5.63 -14.19 -3.08
CA GLY A 96 -5.86 -12.75 -2.99
C GLY A 96 -4.91 -11.90 -3.85
N PHE A 97 -3.69 -12.36 -4.17
CA PHE A 97 -2.73 -11.55 -4.95
C PHE A 97 -3.14 -11.36 -6.42
N PRO A 98 -3.53 -12.37 -7.19
CA PRO A 98 -4.10 -12.17 -8.53
C PRO A 98 -5.31 -11.22 -8.53
N LEU A 99 -6.18 -11.32 -7.52
CA LEU A 99 -7.35 -10.43 -7.39
C LEU A 99 -6.93 -8.97 -7.15
N ARG A 100 -5.93 -8.73 -6.27
CA ARG A 100 -5.34 -7.41 -6.04
C ARG A 100 -4.63 -6.89 -7.29
N GLY A 101 -3.86 -7.73 -7.98
CA GLY A 101 -3.20 -7.39 -9.24
C GLY A 101 -4.19 -7.01 -10.33
N TRP A 102 -5.29 -7.76 -10.47
CA TRP A 102 -6.35 -7.45 -11.41
C TRP A 102 -7.02 -6.11 -11.07
N ARG A 103 -7.36 -5.86 -9.80
CA ARG A 103 -7.91 -4.57 -9.34
C ARG A 103 -6.96 -3.42 -9.68
N TRP A 104 -5.67 -3.54 -9.38
CA TRP A 104 -4.71 -2.50 -9.69
C TRP A 104 -4.57 -2.24 -11.18
N THR A 105 -4.55 -3.27 -12.03
CA THR A 105 -4.53 -3.07 -13.48
C THR A 105 -5.79 -2.39 -14.02
N LYS A 106 -6.94 -2.52 -13.35
CA LYS A 106 -8.15 -1.73 -13.67
C LYS A 106 -7.97 -0.26 -13.31
N LEU A 107 -7.37 0.05 -12.15
CA LEU A 107 -7.04 1.43 -11.77
C LEU A 107 -6.03 2.05 -12.73
N LEU A 108 -4.96 1.32 -13.09
CA LEU A 108 -4.00 1.75 -14.11
C LEU A 108 -4.67 2.03 -15.46
N ARG A 109 -5.62 1.18 -15.86
CA ARG A 109 -6.37 1.38 -17.11
C ARG A 109 -7.21 2.65 -17.07
N GLY A 110 -7.83 2.96 -15.94
CA GLY A 110 -8.52 4.24 -15.73
C GLY A 110 -7.59 5.44 -15.84
N ALA A 111 -6.36 5.31 -15.31
CA ALA A 111 -5.32 6.31 -15.41
C ALA A 111 -4.64 6.39 -16.80
N GLY A 112 -5.06 5.56 -17.77
CA GLY A 112 -4.58 5.60 -19.15
C GLY A 112 -3.53 4.54 -19.51
N TYR A 113 -3.22 3.58 -18.62
CA TYR A 113 -2.22 2.55 -18.87
C TYR A 113 -2.83 1.15 -18.90
N LYS A 114 -2.64 0.41 -19.99
CA LYS A 114 -3.04 -0.99 -20.10
C LYS A 114 -1.85 -1.89 -19.77
N VAL A 115 -1.94 -2.57 -18.62
CA VAL A 115 -0.93 -3.49 -18.10
C VAL A 115 -1.54 -4.89 -18.03
N LYS A 116 -0.75 -5.92 -18.33
CA LYS A 116 -1.17 -7.33 -18.17
C LYS A 116 -1.35 -7.66 -16.68
N VAL A 117 -2.39 -8.43 -16.35
CA VAL A 117 -2.69 -8.78 -14.95
C VAL A 117 -1.52 -9.54 -14.30
N LYS A 118 -0.83 -10.41 -15.04
CA LYS A 118 0.35 -11.12 -14.55
C LYS A 118 1.44 -10.16 -14.10
N ASP A 119 1.81 -9.18 -14.95
CA ASP A 119 2.85 -8.19 -14.62
C ASP A 119 2.44 -7.31 -13.45
N GLY A 120 1.17 -6.87 -13.42
CA GLY A 120 0.62 -6.10 -12.31
C GLY A 120 0.63 -6.87 -10.99
N THR A 121 0.31 -8.17 -11.02
CA THR A 121 0.35 -9.05 -9.84
C THR A 121 1.79 -9.25 -9.36
N GLU A 122 2.73 -9.48 -10.27
CA GLU A 122 4.15 -9.67 -9.96
C GLU A 122 4.74 -8.42 -9.29
N ILE A 123 4.56 -7.23 -9.89
CA ILE A 123 5.01 -5.96 -9.31
C ILE A 123 4.37 -5.71 -7.95
N LEU A 124 3.06 -5.98 -7.80
CA LEU A 124 2.35 -5.85 -6.55
C LEU A 124 2.94 -6.78 -5.48
N PHE A 125 3.20 -8.04 -5.80
CA PHE A 125 3.78 -9.01 -4.88
C PHE A 125 5.17 -8.58 -4.39
N LEU A 126 6.04 -8.11 -5.32
CA LEU A 126 7.35 -7.55 -4.98
C LEU A 126 7.24 -6.30 -4.09
N SER A 127 6.23 -5.47 -4.30
CA SER A 127 5.99 -4.31 -3.43
C SER A 127 5.56 -4.70 -2.01
N TRP A 128 4.84 -5.81 -1.87
CA TRP A 128 4.46 -6.34 -0.56
C TRP A 128 5.66 -6.86 0.21
N LEU A 129 6.61 -7.53 -0.45
CA LEU A 129 7.90 -7.88 0.17
C LEU A 129 8.57 -6.64 0.77
N VAL A 130 8.65 -5.55 -0.01
CA VAL A 130 9.29 -4.30 0.46
C VAL A 130 8.52 -3.72 1.65
N ASN A 131 7.19 -3.76 1.65
CA ASN A 131 6.38 -3.31 2.79
C ASN A 131 6.58 -4.15 4.06
N CYS A 132 6.93 -5.44 3.92
CA CYS A 132 7.24 -6.31 5.07
C CYS A 132 8.63 -6.05 5.65
N ILE A 133 9.60 -5.61 4.82
CA ILE A 133 11.01 -5.45 5.23
C ILE A 133 11.33 -4.00 5.58
N VAL A 134 10.76 -3.03 4.84
CA VAL A 134 11.09 -1.60 4.96
C VAL A 134 9.93 -0.85 5.62
N PRO A 135 10.23 0.04 6.61
CA PRO A 135 9.20 0.83 7.27
C PRO A 135 8.60 1.88 6.32
N ALA A 136 7.57 2.60 6.79
CA ALA A 136 6.92 3.72 6.11
C ALA A 136 6.22 3.34 4.80
N LYS A 137 5.85 2.05 4.60
CA LYS A 137 5.13 1.56 3.40
C LYS A 137 5.80 1.93 2.07
N LEU A 138 7.13 1.94 2.05
CA LEU A 138 7.92 2.25 0.87
C LEU A 138 7.69 1.27 -0.29
N GLY A 139 7.09 0.11 -0.06
CA GLY A 139 6.66 -0.79 -1.12
C GLY A 139 5.64 -0.16 -2.08
N ASP A 140 4.80 0.75 -1.60
CA ASP A 140 3.84 1.45 -2.46
C ASP A 140 4.56 2.40 -3.44
N LEU A 141 5.62 3.09 -2.99
CA LEU A 141 6.52 3.86 -3.86
C LEU A 141 7.32 2.94 -4.79
N TYR A 142 7.80 1.81 -4.27
CA TYR A 142 8.55 0.83 -5.03
C TYR A 142 7.71 0.22 -6.18
N ARG A 143 6.39 0.06 -5.99
CA ARG A 143 5.45 -0.36 -7.04
C ARG A 143 5.45 0.62 -8.23
N ALA A 144 5.36 1.92 -7.96
CA ALA A 144 5.39 2.95 -8.99
C ALA A 144 6.77 3.02 -9.68
N TYR A 145 7.84 2.85 -8.91
CA TYR A 145 9.20 2.77 -9.43
C TYR A 145 9.38 1.56 -10.36
N LEU A 146 8.96 0.35 -9.95
CA LEU A 146 9.08 -0.84 -10.79
C LEU A 146 8.29 -0.69 -12.10
N LEU A 147 7.10 -0.11 -12.06
CA LEU A 147 6.33 0.12 -13.27
C LEU A 147 7.06 1.08 -14.22
N LYS A 148 7.61 2.19 -13.71
CA LYS A 148 8.40 3.14 -14.50
C LYS A 148 9.71 2.52 -15.01
N LEU A 149 10.40 1.73 -14.21
CA LEU A 149 11.66 1.05 -14.60
C LEU A 149 11.45 0.11 -15.79
N ASN A 150 10.29 -0.53 -15.88
CA ASN A 150 9.98 -1.53 -16.89
C ASN A 150 9.18 -1.00 -18.09
N SER A 151 8.71 0.27 -18.04
CA SER A 151 7.88 0.86 -19.09
C SER A 151 7.90 2.38 -19.03
N PRO A 152 7.70 3.08 -20.16
CA PRO A 152 7.70 4.54 -20.23
C PRO A 152 6.40 5.15 -19.67
N VAL A 153 6.15 4.99 -18.38
CA VAL A 153 4.95 5.52 -17.71
C VAL A 153 5.31 6.55 -16.64
N SER A 154 4.37 7.45 -16.33
CA SER A 154 4.55 8.41 -15.25
C SER A 154 4.48 7.72 -13.89
N ALA A 155 5.57 7.77 -13.11
CA ALA A 155 5.61 7.25 -11.74
C ALA A 155 4.62 8.00 -10.83
N THR A 156 4.48 9.32 -11.00
CA THR A 156 3.58 10.16 -10.22
C THR A 156 2.12 9.80 -10.46
N ARG A 157 1.72 9.60 -11.73
CA ARG A 157 0.37 9.14 -12.07
C ARG A 157 0.11 7.73 -11.53
N THR A 158 1.12 6.85 -11.57
CA THR A 158 1.04 5.52 -10.97
C THR A 158 0.86 5.60 -9.44
N LEU A 159 1.57 6.50 -8.75
CA LEU A 159 1.38 6.75 -7.32
C LEU A 159 -0.05 7.20 -7.00
N GLY A 160 -0.64 8.05 -7.84
CA GLY A 160 -2.05 8.42 -7.72
C GLY A 160 -2.99 7.22 -7.74
N THR A 161 -2.74 6.21 -8.61
CA THR A 161 -3.54 4.97 -8.63
C THR A 161 -3.36 4.13 -7.37
N VAL A 162 -2.13 4.05 -6.83
CA VAL A 162 -1.85 3.35 -5.58
C VAL A 162 -2.54 4.05 -4.40
N PHE A 163 -2.52 5.38 -4.39
CA PHE A 163 -3.21 6.16 -3.36
C PHE A 163 -4.73 5.94 -3.42
N MET A 164 -5.35 5.96 -4.61
CA MET A 164 -6.76 5.63 -4.77
C MET A 164 -7.08 4.21 -4.30
N GLU A 165 -6.20 3.23 -4.58
CA GLU A 165 -6.33 1.87 -4.05
C GLU A 165 -6.39 1.87 -2.52
N ARG A 166 -5.50 2.61 -1.83
CA ARG A 166 -5.50 2.73 -0.37
C ARG A 166 -6.77 3.36 0.17
N ILE A 167 -7.31 4.36 -0.50
CA ILE A 167 -8.59 4.98 -0.11
C ILE A 167 -9.74 3.97 -0.21
N LEU A 168 -9.85 3.24 -1.32
CA LEU A 168 -10.87 2.21 -1.49
C LEU A 168 -10.73 1.12 -0.42
N ASP A 169 -9.50 0.70 -0.11
CA ASP A 169 -9.23 -0.26 0.94
C ASP A 169 -9.67 0.24 2.32
N LEU A 170 -9.31 1.46 2.69
CA LEU A 170 -9.67 2.03 4.00
C LEU A 170 -11.18 2.23 4.15
N ILE A 171 -11.88 2.69 3.09
CA ILE A 171 -13.34 2.79 3.09
C ILE A 171 -13.97 1.41 3.27
N ALA A 172 -13.49 0.39 2.53
CA ALA A 172 -14.01 -0.95 2.62
C ALA A 172 -13.74 -1.59 4.00
N VAL A 173 -12.51 -1.45 4.52
CA VAL A 173 -12.12 -1.93 5.85
C VAL A 173 -13.03 -1.38 6.92
N ALA A 174 -13.24 -0.07 6.91
CA ALA A 174 -14.06 0.56 7.93
C ALA A 174 -15.55 0.23 7.75
N ALA A 175 -16.08 0.24 6.53
CA ALA A 175 -17.48 -0.13 6.28
C ALA A 175 -17.77 -1.59 6.68
N LEU A 176 -16.93 -2.52 6.22
CA LEU A 176 -17.05 -3.93 6.59
C LEU A 176 -16.80 -4.17 8.08
N GLY A 177 -15.84 -3.44 8.67
CA GLY A 177 -15.53 -3.52 10.11
C GLY A 177 -16.73 -3.08 10.98
N VAL A 178 -17.36 -1.96 10.62
CA VAL A 178 -18.59 -1.50 11.30
C VAL A 178 -19.73 -2.52 11.13
N LEU A 179 -19.94 -3.03 9.91
CA LEU A 179 -20.97 -4.05 9.65
C LEU A 179 -20.70 -5.35 10.41
N ALA A 180 -19.46 -5.84 10.40
CA ALA A 180 -19.06 -7.06 11.10
C ALA A 180 -19.19 -6.89 12.62
N GLY A 181 -18.73 -5.76 13.16
CA GLY A 181 -18.86 -5.45 14.58
C GLY A 181 -20.33 -5.32 15.01
N TYR A 182 -21.13 -4.57 14.23
CA TYR A 182 -22.57 -4.47 14.50
C TYR A 182 -23.23 -5.87 14.49
N TRP A 183 -22.96 -6.69 13.48
CA TRP A 183 -23.55 -8.04 13.38
C TRP A 183 -23.15 -8.97 14.52
N HIS A 184 -21.87 -8.90 14.93
CA HIS A 184 -21.37 -9.74 16.00
C HIS A 184 -21.91 -9.32 17.37
N PHE A 185 -21.98 -8.00 17.64
CA PHE A 185 -22.35 -7.47 18.95
C PHE A 185 -23.80 -7.00 19.03
N ARG A 186 -24.65 -7.25 18.02
CA ARG A 186 -26.02 -6.71 17.93
C ARG A 186 -26.89 -7.02 19.14
N ASP A 187 -26.71 -8.18 19.76
CA ASP A 187 -27.49 -8.63 20.91
C ASP A 187 -26.98 -8.02 22.24
N HIS A 188 -25.84 -7.31 22.20
CA HIS A 188 -25.18 -6.71 23.35
C HIS A 188 -24.81 -5.23 23.12
N LEU A 189 -25.53 -4.52 22.25
CA LEU A 189 -25.18 -3.14 21.86
C LEU A 189 -25.14 -2.17 23.05
N ASN A 190 -25.97 -2.41 24.08
CA ASN A 190 -26.01 -1.56 25.28
C ASN A 190 -24.80 -1.79 26.22
N ASN A 191 -24.07 -2.90 26.06
CA ASN A 191 -22.94 -3.29 26.89
C ASN A 191 -21.75 -3.72 26.03
N LEU A 192 -21.44 -2.93 24.97
CA LEU A 192 -20.29 -3.21 24.11
C LEU A 192 -18.99 -3.16 24.92
N PRO A 193 -18.10 -4.16 24.76
CA PRO A 193 -16.76 -4.11 25.33
C PRO A 193 -16.02 -2.83 24.87
N ALA A 194 -15.27 -2.20 25.78
CA ALA A 194 -14.56 -0.95 25.49
C ALA A 194 -13.66 -1.06 24.24
N ALA A 195 -12.98 -2.20 24.06
CA ALA A 195 -12.15 -2.45 22.88
C ALA A 195 -12.96 -2.43 21.58
N ALA A 196 -14.19 -2.98 21.57
CA ALA A 196 -15.08 -2.94 20.42
C ALA A 196 -15.58 -1.51 20.14
N GLN A 197 -15.98 -0.77 21.19
CA GLN A 197 -16.41 0.64 21.06
C GLN A 197 -15.32 1.52 20.45
N VAL A 198 -14.09 1.44 20.97
CA VAL A 198 -12.93 2.18 20.45
C VAL A 198 -12.67 1.82 19.00
N SER A 199 -12.65 0.54 18.66
CA SER A 199 -12.38 0.06 17.30
C SER A 199 -13.42 0.56 16.29
N LEU A 200 -14.71 0.50 16.64
CA LEU A 200 -15.82 1.01 15.81
C LEU A 200 -15.73 2.53 15.63
N THR A 201 -15.47 3.26 16.71
CA THR A 201 -15.34 4.71 16.67
C THR A 201 -14.19 5.15 15.80
N VAL A 202 -13.00 4.54 15.96
CA VAL A 202 -11.82 4.82 15.14
C VAL A 202 -12.12 4.51 13.67
N GLY A 203 -12.77 3.38 13.38
CA GLY A 203 -13.18 3.03 12.02
C GLY A 203 -14.04 4.10 11.36
N VAL A 204 -15.07 4.58 12.04
CA VAL A 204 -15.98 5.64 11.54
C VAL A 204 -15.21 6.94 11.33
N VAL A 205 -14.41 7.37 12.30
CA VAL A 205 -13.60 8.60 12.21
C VAL A 205 -12.66 8.55 11.01
N VAL A 206 -11.96 7.43 10.80
CA VAL A 206 -11.05 7.25 9.65
C VAL A 206 -11.81 7.40 8.33
N VAL A 207 -13.00 6.77 8.17
CA VAL A 207 -13.82 6.93 6.95
C VAL A 207 -14.21 8.37 6.72
N VAL A 208 -14.73 9.04 7.75
CA VAL A 208 -15.15 10.45 7.61
C VAL A 208 -13.97 11.32 7.19
N LEU A 209 -12.81 11.17 7.84
CA LEU A 209 -11.60 11.94 7.49
C LEU A 209 -11.14 11.67 6.05
N LEU A 210 -11.21 10.42 5.58
CA LEU A 210 -10.84 10.07 4.21
C LEU A 210 -11.80 10.67 3.18
N ILE A 211 -13.10 10.60 3.44
CA ILE A 211 -14.11 11.20 2.55
C ILE A 211 -13.91 12.72 2.49
N VAL A 212 -13.73 13.37 3.65
CA VAL A 212 -13.44 14.80 3.71
C VAL A 212 -12.17 15.16 2.95
N ALA A 213 -11.07 14.40 3.15
CA ALA A 213 -9.81 14.61 2.44
C ALA A 213 -9.98 14.50 0.91
N LEU A 214 -10.72 13.49 0.44
CA LEU A 214 -11.02 13.34 -1.00
C LEU A 214 -11.83 14.49 -1.56
N VAL A 215 -12.89 14.92 -0.83
CA VAL A 215 -13.73 16.04 -1.25
C VAL A 215 -12.92 17.33 -1.29
N VAL A 216 -12.10 17.60 -0.27
CA VAL A 216 -11.23 18.77 -0.20
C VAL A 216 -10.20 18.75 -1.35
N MET A 217 -9.53 17.63 -1.58
CA MET A 217 -8.57 17.50 -2.66
C MET A 217 -9.22 17.74 -4.03
N ARG A 218 -10.41 17.18 -4.27
CA ARG A 218 -11.14 17.33 -5.53
C ARG A 218 -11.67 18.76 -5.74
N SER A 219 -12.19 19.40 -4.67
CA SER A 219 -12.90 20.69 -4.78
C SER A 219 -11.97 21.89 -4.66
N PHE A 220 -10.96 21.78 -3.82
CA PHE A 220 -10.10 22.89 -3.44
C PHE A 220 -8.63 22.69 -3.78
N GLY A 221 -8.17 21.45 -4.07
CA GLY A 221 -6.77 21.14 -4.23
C GLY A 221 -6.05 22.02 -5.23
N ARG A 222 -6.59 22.22 -6.44
CA ARG A 222 -6.04 23.11 -7.45
C ARG A 222 -6.05 24.59 -7.07
N ARG A 223 -7.06 25.03 -6.33
CA ARG A 223 -7.13 26.42 -5.83
C ARG A 223 -6.04 26.67 -4.81
N VAL A 224 -5.86 25.74 -3.85
CA VAL A 224 -4.83 25.85 -2.82
C VAL A 224 -3.42 25.85 -3.44
N ILE A 225 -3.15 24.92 -4.35
CA ILE A 225 -1.88 24.85 -5.06
C ILE A 225 -1.62 26.12 -5.88
N GLY A 226 -2.64 26.66 -6.55
CA GLY A 226 -2.52 27.88 -7.37
C GLY A 226 -2.35 29.18 -6.55
N LEU A 227 -2.72 29.19 -5.27
CA LEU A 227 -2.51 30.34 -4.37
C LEU A 227 -1.12 30.36 -3.74
N LEU A 228 -0.42 29.23 -3.73
CA LEU A 228 0.91 29.11 -3.16
C LEU A 228 1.97 29.39 -4.21
N PRO A 229 3.02 30.18 -3.91
CA PRO A 229 4.14 30.43 -4.82
C PRO A 229 5.05 29.19 -4.91
N LEU A 230 4.50 28.08 -5.46
CA LEU A 230 5.20 26.82 -5.55
C LEU A 230 6.01 26.72 -6.88
N PRO A 231 7.17 26.05 -6.85
CA PRO A 231 7.90 25.72 -8.07
C PRO A 231 7.01 24.95 -9.05
N HIS A 232 7.14 25.21 -10.35
CA HIS A 232 6.35 24.57 -11.41
C HIS A 232 6.38 23.02 -11.32
N ARG A 233 7.50 22.45 -10.89
CA ARG A 233 7.66 20.99 -10.67
C ARG A 233 6.67 20.43 -9.63
N VAL A 234 6.37 21.18 -8.57
CA VAL A 234 5.42 20.75 -7.51
C VAL A 234 3.99 20.79 -8.04
N VAL A 235 3.65 21.82 -8.83
CA VAL A 235 2.33 21.95 -9.46
C VAL A 235 2.10 20.80 -10.45
N GLU A 236 3.09 20.51 -11.29
CA GLU A 236 3.02 19.41 -12.26
C GLU A 236 2.94 18.04 -11.58
N PHE A 237 3.70 17.83 -10.49
CA PHE A 237 3.58 16.62 -9.67
C PHE A 237 2.16 16.46 -9.15
N TYR A 238 1.56 17.53 -8.61
CA TYR A 238 0.19 17.49 -8.09
C TYR A 238 -0.82 17.17 -9.20
N ASP A 239 -0.74 17.82 -10.35
CA ASP A 239 -1.66 17.58 -11.47
C ASP A 239 -1.60 16.12 -11.96
N ARG A 240 -0.40 15.57 -12.12
CA ARG A 240 -0.23 14.16 -12.52
C ARG A 240 -0.72 13.18 -11.43
N PHE A 241 -0.49 13.52 -10.17
CA PHE A 241 -0.98 12.73 -9.04
C PHE A 241 -2.51 12.75 -8.98
N GLU A 242 -3.12 13.93 -9.09
CA GLU A 242 -4.58 14.12 -9.14
C GLU A 242 -5.22 13.36 -10.31
N GLU A 243 -4.58 13.38 -11.50
CA GLU A 243 -5.01 12.56 -12.64
C GLU A 243 -4.95 11.06 -12.32
N GLY A 244 -3.91 10.61 -11.62
CA GLY A 244 -3.77 9.22 -11.16
C GLY A 244 -4.89 8.83 -10.20
N VAL A 245 -5.21 9.71 -9.25
CA VAL A 245 -6.26 9.47 -8.24
C VAL A 245 -7.64 9.44 -8.90
N PHE A 246 -8.08 10.54 -9.48
CA PHE A 246 -9.46 10.68 -9.97
C PHE A 246 -9.66 10.09 -11.37
N GLY A 247 -8.61 10.05 -12.20
CA GLY A 247 -8.66 9.40 -13.52
C GLY A 247 -8.71 7.89 -13.45
N SER A 248 -8.17 7.28 -12.37
CA SER A 248 -8.15 5.83 -12.18
C SER A 248 -9.54 5.23 -12.00
N VAL A 249 -10.51 6.04 -11.56
CA VAL A 249 -11.86 5.60 -11.21
C VAL A 249 -12.90 6.32 -12.06
N GLY A 250 -13.54 5.58 -12.96
CA GLY A 250 -14.74 6.05 -13.66
C GLY A 250 -16.02 5.57 -12.97
N ALA A 251 -17.10 6.35 -13.04
CA ALA A 251 -18.36 6.01 -12.40
C ALA A 251 -18.87 4.59 -12.76
N ARG A 252 -18.69 4.15 -14.01
CA ARG A 252 -19.07 2.80 -14.47
C ARG A 252 -18.18 1.70 -13.90
N GLY A 253 -16.94 2.00 -13.49
CA GLY A 253 -15.99 1.03 -12.93
C GLY A 253 -16.09 0.88 -11.41
N MET A 254 -16.71 1.86 -10.71
CA MET A 254 -16.81 1.88 -9.25
C MET A 254 -17.47 0.62 -8.65
N PRO A 255 -18.61 0.11 -9.14
CA PRO A 255 -19.23 -1.08 -8.56
C PRO A 255 -18.30 -2.30 -8.63
N LEU A 256 -17.61 -2.49 -9.76
CA LEU A 256 -16.65 -3.59 -9.93
C LEU A 256 -15.45 -3.43 -8.96
N LEU A 257 -14.89 -2.23 -8.86
CA LEU A 257 -13.78 -1.96 -7.92
C LEU A 257 -14.21 -2.17 -6.47
N GLY A 258 -15.42 -1.75 -6.10
CA GLY A 258 -16.00 -1.99 -4.78
C GLY A 258 -16.18 -3.48 -4.50
N LEU A 259 -16.73 -4.24 -5.44
CA LEU A 259 -16.89 -5.69 -5.34
C LEU A 259 -15.52 -6.38 -5.17
N MET A 260 -14.55 -6.05 -6.03
CA MET A 260 -13.20 -6.61 -5.93
C MET A 260 -12.55 -6.29 -4.59
N THR A 261 -12.71 -5.05 -4.09
CA THR A 261 -12.20 -4.65 -2.78
C THR A 261 -12.87 -5.44 -1.67
N GLY A 262 -14.20 -5.58 -1.69
CA GLY A 262 -14.93 -6.42 -0.72
C GLY A 262 -14.45 -7.87 -0.74
N LEU A 263 -14.31 -8.47 -1.93
CA LEU A 263 -13.80 -9.85 -2.07
C LEU A 263 -12.37 -10.00 -1.52
N ILE A 264 -11.48 -9.02 -1.76
CA ILE A 264 -10.12 -9.03 -1.19
C ILE A 264 -10.19 -9.07 0.34
N TRP A 265 -11.01 -8.23 0.96
CA TRP A 265 -11.12 -8.17 2.41
C TRP A 265 -11.84 -9.40 3.00
N LEU A 266 -12.76 -10.00 2.25
CA LEU A 266 -13.34 -11.29 2.62
C LEU A 266 -12.32 -12.43 2.59
N THR A 267 -11.35 -12.44 1.65
CA THR A 267 -10.26 -13.45 1.70
C THR A 267 -9.36 -13.28 2.92
N GLU A 268 -9.10 -12.05 3.37
CA GLU A 268 -8.35 -11.78 4.61
C GLU A 268 -9.12 -12.29 5.85
N ALA A 269 -10.42 -12.00 5.92
CA ALA A 269 -11.27 -12.49 6.98
C ALA A 269 -11.37 -14.02 7.02
N LEU A 270 -11.53 -14.63 5.84
CA LEU A 270 -11.61 -16.09 5.72
C LEU A 270 -10.29 -16.76 6.13
N ARG A 271 -9.15 -16.15 5.79
CA ARG A 271 -7.84 -16.60 6.29
C ARG A 271 -7.84 -16.66 7.83
N LEU A 272 -8.15 -15.55 8.49
CA LEU A 272 -8.14 -15.49 9.96
C LEU A 272 -9.17 -16.46 10.57
N TYR A 273 -10.37 -16.55 9.99
CA TYR A 273 -11.38 -17.50 10.43
C TYR A 273 -10.88 -18.94 10.37
N LEU A 274 -10.21 -19.32 9.28
CA LEU A 274 -9.63 -20.66 9.14
C LEU A 274 -8.50 -20.93 10.14
N VAL A 275 -7.67 -19.91 10.43
CA VAL A 275 -6.64 -20.00 11.47
C VAL A 275 -7.26 -20.27 12.84
N VAL A 276 -8.32 -19.53 13.23
CA VAL A 276 -9.04 -19.75 14.48
C VAL A 276 -9.64 -21.15 14.54
N ARG A 277 -10.26 -21.61 13.45
CA ARG A 277 -10.83 -22.96 13.35
C ARG A 277 -9.75 -24.05 13.40
N ALA A 278 -8.59 -23.79 12.81
CA ALA A 278 -7.46 -24.73 12.80
C ALA A 278 -6.91 -25.00 14.21
N LEU A 279 -6.83 -23.95 15.02
CA LEU A 279 -6.32 -24.04 16.40
C LEU A 279 -7.30 -24.70 17.37
N GLY A 280 -8.62 -24.71 17.08
CA GLY A 280 -9.59 -25.52 17.79
C GLY A 280 -9.84 -25.16 19.26
N PHE A 281 -9.63 -23.88 19.64
CA PHE A 281 -9.75 -23.45 21.05
C PHE A 281 -11.21 -23.45 21.61
N GLY A 282 -12.17 -23.95 20.87
CA GLY A 282 -13.58 -23.96 21.29
C GLY A 282 -14.24 -22.59 21.37
N VAL A 283 -13.57 -21.55 20.88
CA VAL A 283 -14.07 -20.17 20.87
C VAL A 283 -14.94 -19.97 19.65
N ASP A 284 -16.18 -19.59 19.87
CA ASP A 284 -17.08 -19.20 18.77
C ASP A 284 -16.88 -17.74 18.40
N LEU A 285 -15.75 -17.46 17.73
CA LEU A 285 -15.50 -16.14 17.16
C LEU A 285 -16.47 -15.86 16.00
N GLY A 286 -16.98 -16.92 15.38
CA GLY A 286 -17.77 -16.83 14.15
C GLY A 286 -17.02 -16.16 13.00
N PHE A 287 -17.65 -16.12 11.83
CA PHE A 287 -17.04 -15.43 10.68
C PHE A 287 -17.05 -13.90 10.87
N SER A 288 -18.09 -13.33 11.46
CA SER A 288 -18.19 -11.89 11.72
C SER A 288 -17.14 -11.39 12.71
N GLY A 289 -16.87 -12.14 13.77
CA GLY A 289 -15.79 -11.81 14.71
C GLY A 289 -14.41 -11.90 14.06
N ALA A 290 -14.15 -12.94 13.28
CA ALA A 290 -12.90 -13.06 12.52
C ALA A 290 -12.74 -11.92 11.49
N LEU A 291 -13.80 -11.55 10.78
CA LEU A 291 -13.82 -10.39 9.90
C LEU A 291 -13.48 -9.11 10.67
N PHE A 292 -14.13 -8.87 11.79
CA PHE A 292 -13.89 -7.69 12.62
C PHE A 292 -12.41 -7.60 13.05
N VAL A 293 -11.84 -8.70 13.60
CA VAL A 293 -10.43 -8.74 14.04
C VAL A 293 -9.46 -8.56 12.87
N ALA A 294 -9.70 -9.23 11.74
CA ALA A 294 -8.85 -9.09 10.55
C ALA A 294 -8.81 -7.65 10.02
N LEU A 295 -9.98 -6.96 10.03
CA LEU A 295 -10.08 -5.58 9.57
C LEU A 295 -9.40 -4.60 10.54
N ILE A 296 -9.49 -4.83 11.86
CA ILE A 296 -8.73 -4.06 12.84
C ILE A 296 -7.22 -4.24 12.62
N GLY A 297 -6.74 -5.47 12.46
CA GLY A 297 -5.33 -5.74 12.14
C GLY A 297 -4.88 -5.00 10.87
N SER A 298 -5.73 -4.96 9.86
CA SER A 298 -5.46 -4.24 8.60
C SER A 298 -5.43 -2.73 8.78
N LEU A 299 -6.34 -2.18 9.58
CA LEU A 299 -6.34 -0.75 9.91
C LEU A 299 -5.06 -0.36 10.68
N LEU A 300 -4.63 -1.18 11.63
CA LEU A 300 -3.37 -0.97 12.35
C LEU A 300 -2.16 -1.08 11.41
N THR A 301 -2.19 -2.00 10.44
CA THR A 301 -1.17 -2.08 9.40
C THR A 301 -1.14 -0.81 8.53
N ALA A 302 -2.23 -0.04 8.42
CA ALA A 302 -2.25 1.21 7.67
C ALA A 302 -1.33 2.28 8.28
N LEU A 303 -1.07 2.22 9.58
CA LEU A 303 -0.12 3.10 10.26
C LEU A 303 1.32 2.73 9.85
N PRO A 304 2.09 3.67 9.26
CA PRO A 304 3.43 3.37 8.73
C PRO A 304 4.53 3.39 9.80
N LEU A 305 4.25 2.85 11.00
CA LEU A 305 5.13 2.94 12.16
C LEU A 305 6.27 1.94 12.09
N THR A 306 5.98 0.70 11.70
CA THR A 306 6.93 -0.41 11.71
C THR A 306 6.87 -1.21 10.40
N PRO A 307 7.98 -1.92 10.03
CA PRO A 307 7.96 -2.83 8.89
C PRO A 307 6.88 -3.90 9.07
N GLY A 308 6.03 -4.10 8.06
CA GLY A 308 4.94 -5.08 8.13
C GLY A 308 3.94 -4.89 9.27
N GLY A 309 3.98 -3.75 10.01
CA GLY A 309 3.16 -3.50 11.19
C GLY A 309 3.59 -4.29 12.43
N ILE A 310 4.82 -4.85 12.43
CA ILE A 310 5.33 -5.72 13.51
C ILE A 310 5.25 -5.00 14.87
N GLY A 311 4.71 -5.67 15.87
CA GLY A 311 4.47 -5.17 17.23
C GLY A 311 3.12 -4.48 17.39
N VAL A 312 2.77 -3.56 16.53
CA VAL A 312 1.52 -2.77 16.60
C VAL A 312 0.31 -3.62 16.24
N VAL A 313 0.41 -4.38 15.16
CA VAL A 313 -0.69 -5.26 14.69
C VAL A 313 -0.90 -6.42 15.64
N GLU A 314 0.17 -7.07 16.06
CA GLU A 314 0.12 -8.19 17.00
C GLU A 314 -0.50 -7.75 18.34
N GLY A 315 0.00 -6.66 18.93
CA GLY A 315 -0.53 -6.12 20.18
C GLY A 315 -2.00 -5.71 20.07
N GLY A 316 -2.36 -5.04 18.97
CA GLY A 316 -3.74 -4.61 18.72
C GLY A 316 -4.69 -5.78 18.50
N MET A 317 -4.31 -6.79 17.70
CA MET A 317 -5.13 -7.98 17.48
C MET A 317 -5.29 -8.81 18.79
N ILE A 318 -4.20 -9.01 19.54
CA ILE A 318 -4.27 -9.68 20.85
C ILE A 318 -5.19 -8.88 21.78
N GLY A 319 -5.04 -7.55 21.86
CA GLY A 319 -5.89 -6.71 22.69
C GLY A 319 -7.38 -6.80 22.35
N VAL A 320 -7.73 -6.88 21.06
CA VAL A 320 -9.12 -7.07 20.63
C VAL A 320 -9.62 -8.48 20.94
N LEU A 321 -8.82 -9.51 20.66
CA LEU A 321 -9.18 -10.91 20.95
C LEU A 321 -9.40 -11.14 22.45
N THR A 322 -8.56 -10.57 23.30
CA THR A 322 -8.72 -10.68 24.76
C THR A 322 -9.80 -9.77 25.30
N GLY A 323 -9.83 -8.49 24.90
CA GLY A 323 -10.72 -7.48 25.49
C GLY A 323 -12.14 -7.49 24.95
N ALA A 324 -12.35 -7.86 23.67
CA ALA A 324 -13.69 -7.87 23.07
C ALA A 324 -14.29 -9.30 22.98
N PHE A 325 -13.45 -10.33 22.84
CA PHE A 325 -13.90 -11.71 22.66
C PHE A 325 -13.57 -12.62 23.85
N GLY A 326 -12.91 -12.11 24.89
CA GLY A 326 -12.65 -12.83 26.14
C GLY A 326 -11.67 -14.02 26.01
N LEU A 327 -10.84 -14.05 24.94
CA LEU A 327 -9.85 -15.10 24.80
C LEU A 327 -8.73 -14.95 25.85
N SER A 328 -8.12 -16.07 26.23
CA SER A 328 -6.88 -16.01 26.99
C SER A 328 -5.74 -15.40 26.18
N GLY A 329 -4.79 -14.74 26.84
CA GLY A 329 -3.61 -14.18 26.18
C GLY A 329 -2.84 -15.22 25.35
N THR A 330 -2.72 -16.46 25.84
CA THR A 330 -2.08 -17.59 25.15
C THR A 330 -2.79 -17.93 23.83
N HIS A 331 -4.10 -18.13 23.86
CA HIS A 331 -4.88 -18.47 22.65
C HIS A 331 -4.87 -17.30 21.65
N ALA A 332 -5.01 -16.05 22.12
CA ALA A 332 -4.92 -14.86 21.25
C ALA A 332 -3.55 -14.76 20.58
N ALA A 333 -2.46 -14.99 21.34
CA ALA A 333 -1.12 -15.00 20.81
C ALA A 333 -0.90 -16.11 19.77
N ALA A 334 -1.38 -17.33 20.01
CA ALA A 334 -1.30 -18.44 19.06
C ALA A 334 -2.01 -18.10 17.74
N ILE A 335 -3.23 -17.57 17.81
CA ILE A 335 -3.98 -17.13 16.61
C ILE A 335 -3.19 -16.09 15.83
N VAL A 336 -2.71 -15.05 16.50
CA VAL A 336 -2.00 -13.95 15.85
C VAL A 336 -0.67 -14.42 15.27
N LEU A 337 0.10 -15.25 15.97
CA LEU A 337 1.36 -15.78 15.45
C LEU A 337 1.18 -16.61 14.18
N VAL A 338 0.19 -17.50 14.15
CA VAL A 338 -0.11 -18.30 12.95
C VAL A 338 -0.59 -17.39 11.80
N ASP A 339 -1.47 -16.44 12.08
CA ASP A 339 -1.94 -15.48 11.08
C ASP A 339 -0.78 -14.65 10.49
N ARG A 340 0.14 -14.19 11.33
CA ARG A 340 1.32 -13.43 10.90
C ARG A 340 2.36 -14.30 10.18
N ALA A 341 2.47 -15.58 10.55
CA ALA A 341 3.30 -16.52 9.80
C ALA A 341 2.82 -16.63 8.33
N ILE A 342 1.51 -16.66 8.10
CA ILE A 342 0.93 -16.70 6.76
C ILE A 342 1.06 -15.33 6.08
N SER A 343 0.74 -14.23 6.76
CA SER A 343 0.58 -12.90 6.11
C SER A 343 1.87 -12.08 5.98
N VAL A 344 2.90 -12.38 6.77
CA VAL A 344 4.17 -11.63 6.76
C VAL A 344 5.36 -12.54 6.50
N PHE A 345 5.57 -13.57 7.34
CA PHE A 345 6.75 -14.44 7.18
C PHE A 345 6.78 -15.13 5.83
N SER A 346 5.65 -15.66 5.37
CA SER A 346 5.58 -16.31 4.07
C SER A 346 5.86 -15.33 2.91
N ILE A 347 5.43 -14.07 3.04
CA ILE A 347 5.73 -13.01 2.05
C ILE A 347 7.22 -12.70 2.01
N VAL A 348 7.89 -12.65 3.17
CA VAL A 348 9.35 -12.44 3.20
C VAL A 348 10.08 -13.56 2.47
N VAL A 349 9.69 -14.81 2.71
CA VAL A 349 10.31 -15.98 2.07
C VAL A 349 9.97 -16.05 0.57
N LEU A 350 8.69 -16.14 0.23
CA LEU A 350 8.26 -16.33 -1.17
C LEU A 350 8.46 -15.06 -2.01
N GLY A 351 8.29 -13.88 -1.42
CA GLY A 351 8.60 -12.60 -2.06
C GLY A 351 10.09 -12.43 -2.29
N GLY A 352 10.95 -12.89 -1.36
CA GLY A 352 12.39 -12.94 -1.54
C GLY A 352 12.81 -13.86 -2.71
N ILE A 353 12.21 -15.05 -2.80
CA ILE A 353 12.39 -15.97 -3.93
C ILE A 353 11.92 -15.30 -5.22
N ALA A 354 10.72 -14.72 -5.23
CA ALA A 354 10.18 -14.01 -6.39
C ALA A 354 11.08 -12.85 -6.82
N TYR A 355 11.67 -12.10 -5.89
CA TYR A 355 12.62 -11.02 -6.18
C TYR A 355 13.87 -11.52 -6.87
N MET A 356 14.40 -12.68 -6.48
CA MET A 356 15.58 -13.28 -7.11
C MET A 356 15.31 -13.79 -8.53
N ILE A 357 14.12 -14.34 -8.76
CA ILE A 357 13.74 -14.94 -10.06
C ILE A 357 13.21 -13.88 -11.03
N SER A 358 12.47 -12.86 -10.55
CA SER A 358 11.84 -11.86 -11.37
C SER A 358 12.86 -10.98 -12.11
N SER A 359 12.56 -10.65 -13.35
CA SER A 359 13.32 -9.67 -14.15
C SER A 359 12.94 -8.22 -13.83
N LYS A 360 11.78 -7.97 -13.20
CA LYS A 360 11.23 -6.62 -12.96
C LYS A 360 12.15 -5.73 -12.11
N PRO A 361 12.81 -6.20 -11.04
CA PRO A 361 13.75 -5.37 -10.28
C PRO A 361 14.99 -4.94 -11.08
N ARG A 362 15.27 -5.61 -12.21
CA ARG A 362 16.43 -5.36 -13.07
C ARG A 362 16.08 -4.61 -14.36
N GLY A 363 14.84 -4.14 -14.51
CA GLY A 363 14.39 -3.46 -15.73
C GLY A 363 14.22 -4.40 -16.93
N GLY A 364 13.75 -5.63 -16.69
CA GLY A 364 13.54 -6.65 -17.73
C GLY A 364 12.45 -6.32 -18.76
N GLY A 365 11.88 -5.12 -18.67
CA GLY A 365 10.85 -4.64 -19.59
C GLY A 365 9.48 -5.28 -19.38
N MET A 366 8.46 -4.59 -19.81
CA MET A 366 7.08 -5.08 -19.89
C MET A 366 6.31 -4.32 -20.97
N GLU A 367 5.32 -4.97 -21.53
CA GLU A 367 4.44 -4.35 -22.49
C GLU A 367 3.37 -3.51 -21.76
N VAL A 368 3.44 -2.19 -21.93
CA VAL A 368 2.40 -1.26 -21.48
C VAL A 368 1.92 -0.46 -22.66
N VAL A 369 0.61 -0.42 -22.85
CA VAL A 369 -0.04 0.39 -23.89
C VAL A 369 -0.61 1.64 -23.22
N GLU A 370 -0.13 2.81 -23.62
CA GLU A 370 -0.71 4.08 -23.22
C GLU A 370 -2.00 4.33 -23.98
N LEU A 371 -3.12 4.45 -23.27
CA LEU A 371 -4.47 4.63 -23.84
C LEU A 371 -4.84 6.09 -24.00
N ARG A 372 -4.18 6.98 -23.25
CA ARG A 372 -4.39 8.43 -23.30
C ARG A 372 -3.02 9.09 -23.15
N PRO A 373 -2.50 9.74 -24.20
CA PRO A 373 -1.30 10.56 -24.07
C PRO A 373 -1.56 11.63 -22.99
N ALA A 374 -0.54 11.93 -22.20
CA ALA A 374 -0.60 13.00 -21.21
C ALA A 374 -1.16 14.27 -21.90
N LYS A 375 -2.18 14.90 -21.32
CA LYS A 375 -2.64 16.20 -21.82
C LYS A 375 -1.42 17.12 -21.78
N ARG A 376 -0.91 17.52 -22.96
CA ARG A 376 0.05 18.60 -23.04
C ARG A 376 -0.62 19.79 -22.35
N VAL A 377 -0.02 20.29 -21.29
CA VAL A 377 -0.40 21.58 -20.70
C VAL A 377 -0.07 22.60 -21.78
N THR A 378 -1.05 22.95 -22.59
CA THR A 378 -0.91 24.03 -23.54
C THR A 378 -0.76 25.28 -22.69
N LYS A 379 0.46 25.81 -22.62
CA LYS A 379 0.73 27.11 -22.07
C LYS A 379 -0.25 28.08 -22.78
N ILE A 380 -1.26 28.57 -22.06
CA ILE A 380 -1.96 29.80 -22.49
C ILE A 380 -0.94 30.88 -22.22
N VAL A 381 -0.10 31.12 -23.23
CA VAL A 381 0.62 32.38 -23.35
C VAL A 381 -0.48 33.40 -23.65
N THR A 382 -0.98 34.03 -22.60
CA THR A 382 -1.73 35.28 -22.78
C THR A 382 -0.76 36.27 -23.39
N ASP A 383 -0.91 36.47 -24.68
CA ASP A 383 -0.35 37.59 -25.42
C ASP A 383 -0.87 38.88 -24.79
N SER A 384 -0.11 39.43 -23.84
CA SER A 384 -0.25 40.80 -23.38
C SER A 384 0.71 41.67 -24.19
N ALA A 385 0.48 41.76 -25.48
CA ALA A 385 1.11 42.73 -26.35
C ALA A 385 0.05 43.27 -27.31
N GLY A 386 -0.82 44.08 -26.77
CA GLY A 386 -1.71 44.95 -27.48
C GLY A 386 -1.47 46.38 -27.02
N VAL A 387 -0.40 46.99 -27.47
CA VAL A 387 -0.30 48.45 -27.48
C VAL A 387 -0.27 48.86 -28.92
N SER A 388 -1.38 49.38 -29.38
CA SER A 388 -1.56 50.15 -30.58
C SER A 388 -1.08 51.58 -30.37
N VAL A 389 -0.38 52.10 -31.31
CA VAL A 389 -0.39 53.55 -31.66
C VAL A 389 -1.48 53.76 -32.64
#